data_75370a8eb48818e48507308efa6afe03
#
_entry.id   75370a8eb48818e48507308efa6afe03
#
_cell.length_a   1.000
_cell.length_b   1.000
_cell.length_c   1.000
_cell.angle_alpha   90.00
_cell.angle_beta   90.00
_cell.angle_gamma   90.00
#
_symmetry.space_group_name_H-M   'P 1'
#
loop_
_entity.id
_entity.type
_entity.pdbx_description
1 polymer ?
#
loop_
_entity_poly.entity_id
_entity_poly.type
_entity_poly.pdbx_seq_one_letter_code
_entity_poly.pdbx_strand_id
1 'polypeptide(L)'
;MKVNFFRQESGTEPVRSWLKSLSPLERRLIGQDIKTVQWGWPLGMPLVRRLGGSLWEIRTVLPGKIARVVFCTRDDRIILLHGFIKKTQKAPKKDIALAKQRMRRL
;
A
#
# COMPACT_ATOMS: atom_id res chain seq x y z
N MET A 1 -6.33 10.32 -9.88
CA MET A 1 -6.51 8.87 -10.06
C MET A 1 -7.50 8.33 -9.04
N LYS A 2 -8.18 7.26 -9.38
CA LYS A 2 -9.03 6.55 -8.40
C LYS A 2 -8.18 5.57 -7.61
N VAL A 3 -8.56 5.34 -6.35
CA VAL A 3 -7.92 4.32 -5.49
C VAL A 3 -8.90 3.18 -5.29
N ASN A 4 -8.43 1.97 -5.57
CA ASN A 4 -9.21 0.75 -5.36
C ASN A 4 -8.44 -0.19 -4.44
N PHE A 5 -9.19 -0.91 -3.62
CA PHE A 5 -8.61 -1.98 -2.81
C PHE A 5 -8.64 -3.28 -3.61
N PHE A 6 -7.52 -4.00 -3.63
CA PHE A 6 -7.52 -5.34 -4.19
C PHE A 6 -8.57 -6.19 -3.45
N ARG A 7 -9.35 -6.95 -4.21
CA ARG A 7 -10.43 -7.77 -3.69
C ARG A 7 -10.19 -9.23 -4.04
N GLN A 8 -10.26 -10.08 -3.03
CA GLN A 8 -10.15 -11.52 -3.22
C GLN A 8 -11.45 -12.09 -3.76
N GLU A 9 -11.41 -13.33 -4.27
CA GLU A 9 -12.61 -14.01 -4.75
C GLU A 9 -13.69 -14.12 -3.69
N SER A 10 -13.29 -14.29 -2.42
CA SER A 10 -14.20 -14.30 -1.28
C SER A 10 -14.95 -13.00 -1.07
N GLY A 11 -14.53 -11.91 -1.73
CA GLY A 11 -15.06 -10.58 -1.50
C GLY A 11 -14.29 -9.78 -0.48
N THR A 12 -13.33 -10.38 0.22
CA THR A 12 -12.51 -9.69 1.21
C THR A 12 -11.53 -8.74 0.53
N GLU A 13 -11.39 -7.55 1.09
CA GLU A 13 -10.38 -6.57 0.66
C GLU A 13 -9.29 -6.50 1.71
N PRO A 14 -8.14 -7.18 1.52
CA PRO A 14 -7.14 -7.36 2.58
C PRO A 14 -6.59 -6.06 3.14
N VAL A 15 -6.31 -5.06 2.29
CA VAL A 15 -5.76 -3.79 2.76
C VAL A 15 -6.81 -3.02 3.57
N ARG A 16 -8.08 -3.05 3.16
CA ARG A 16 -9.15 -2.42 3.93
C ARG A 16 -9.29 -3.06 5.31
N SER A 17 -9.26 -4.39 5.36
CA SER A 17 -9.33 -5.13 6.62
C SER A 17 -8.14 -4.82 7.52
N TRP A 18 -6.94 -4.75 6.93
CA TRP A 18 -5.73 -4.40 7.67
C TRP A 18 -5.83 -2.99 8.25
N LEU A 19 -6.29 -2.01 7.46
CA LEU A 19 -6.47 -0.64 7.94
C LEU A 19 -7.46 -0.58 9.12
N LYS A 20 -8.54 -1.34 9.05
CA LYS A 20 -9.53 -1.37 10.13
C LYS A 20 -8.96 -1.96 11.43
N SER A 21 -7.92 -2.80 11.34
CA SER A 21 -7.28 -3.40 12.51
C SER A 21 -6.33 -2.44 13.23
N LEU A 22 -5.99 -1.31 12.63
CA LEU A 22 -5.04 -0.35 13.17
C LEU A 22 -5.75 0.66 14.07
N SER A 23 -4.95 1.39 14.87
CA SER A 23 -5.50 2.48 15.69
C SER A 23 -6.07 3.60 14.81
N PRO A 24 -6.99 4.43 15.35
CA PRO A 24 -7.53 5.55 14.58
C PRO A 24 -6.45 6.51 14.07
N LEU A 25 -5.42 6.78 14.89
CA LEU A 25 -4.30 7.65 14.47
C LEU A 25 -3.53 7.04 13.30
N GLU A 26 -3.16 5.78 13.42
CA GLU A 26 -2.41 5.09 12.37
C GLU A 26 -3.20 5.05 11.06
N ARG A 27 -4.46 4.69 11.14
CA ARG A 27 -5.35 4.64 9.99
C ARG A 27 -5.49 5.99 9.32
N ARG A 28 -5.61 7.07 10.12
CA ARG A 28 -5.71 8.42 9.59
C ARG A 28 -4.43 8.84 8.87
N LEU A 29 -3.26 8.59 9.47
CA LEU A 29 -1.99 8.98 8.86
C LEU A 29 -1.74 8.23 7.55
N ILE A 30 -2.01 6.93 7.52
CA ILE A 30 -1.88 6.13 6.31
C ILE A 30 -2.87 6.60 5.24
N GLY A 31 -4.11 6.87 5.62
CA GLY A 31 -5.13 7.37 4.72
C GLY A 31 -4.77 8.71 4.10
N GLN A 32 -4.17 9.61 4.87
CA GLN A 32 -3.70 10.90 4.36
C GLN A 32 -2.61 10.71 3.31
N ASP A 33 -1.68 9.78 3.54
CA ASP A 33 -0.60 9.52 2.58
C ASP A 33 -1.12 8.86 1.31
N ILE A 34 -2.08 7.95 1.43
CA ILE A 34 -2.75 7.38 0.26
C ILE A 34 -3.40 8.48 -0.57
N LYS A 35 -4.06 9.40 0.09
CA LYS A 35 -4.72 10.53 -0.57
C LYS A 35 -3.72 11.45 -1.27
N THR A 36 -2.57 11.70 -0.64
CA THR A 36 -1.50 12.49 -1.23
C THR A 36 -1.00 11.84 -2.52
N VAL A 37 -0.82 10.52 -2.51
CA VAL A 37 -0.41 9.78 -3.70
C VAL A 37 -1.49 9.82 -4.77
N GLN A 38 -2.75 9.68 -4.38
CA GLN A 38 -3.89 9.73 -5.30
C GLN A 38 -3.91 11.03 -6.11
N TRP A 39 -3.66 12.15 -5.43
CA TRP A 39 -3.72 13.47 -6.07
C TRP A 39 -2.42 13.88 -6.74
N GLY A 40 -1.28 13.37 -6.30
CA GLY A 40 0.02 13.81 -6.76
C GLY A 40 0.81 12.81 -7.60
N TRP A 41 0.25 11.64 -7.86
CA TRP A 41 0.98 10.62 -8.62
C TRP A 41 1.38 11.10 -10.02
N PRO A 42 2.64 10.83 -10.46
CA PRO A 42 3.66 10.04 -9.76
C PRO A 42 4.46 10.87 -8.73
N LEU A 43 4.81 10.21 -7.62
CA LEU A 43 5.61 10.79 -6.55
C LEU A 43 6.77 9.85 -6.22
N GLY A 44 7.87 10.41 -5.69
CA GLY A 44 9.04 9.65 -5.31
C GLY A 44 9.29 9.65 -3.80
N MET A 45 10.50 9.26 -3.45
CA MET A 45 10.95 9.25 -2.05
C MET A 45 10.87 10.64 -1.43
N PRO A 46 10.63 10.72 -0.12
CA PRO A 46 10.54 9.63 0.84
C PRO A 46 9.16 8.95 0.91
N LEU A 47 8.13 9.52 0.31
CA LEU A 47 6.76 9.00 0.46
C LEU A 47 6.54 7.71 -0.35
N VAL A 48 6.98 7.69 -1.61
CA VAL A 48 6.75 6.55 -2.50
C VAL A 48 8.09 5.96 -2.92
N ARG A 49 8.23 4.64 -2.76
CA ARG A 49 9.42 3.90 -3.13
C ARG A 49 9.08 2.87 -4.20
N ARG A 50 9.90 2.78 -5.23
CA ARG A 50 9.76 1.74 -6.23
C ARG A 50 10.33 0.42 -5.70
N LEU A 51 9.55 -0.66 -5.83
CA LEU A 51 9.97 -2.00 -5.38
C LEU A 51 10.46 -2.87 -6.52
N GLY A 52 10.36 -2.39 -7.75
CA GLY A 52 10.72 -3.16 -8.93
C GLY A 52 9.49 -3.66 -9.69
N GLY A 53 9.65 -3.93 -10.98
CA GLY A 53 8.53 -4.26 -11.84
C GLY A 53 7.49 -3.15 -11.82
N SER A 54 6.26 -3.50 -11.62
CA SER A 54 5.14 -2.56 -11.56
C SER A 54 4.67 -2.30 -10.13
N LEU A 55 5.49 -2.61 -9.14
CA LEU A 55 5.15 -2.43 -7.73
C LEU A 55 5.81 -1.20 -7.12
N TRP A 56 5.05 -0.53 -6.27
CA TRP A 56 5.45 0.66 -5.52
C TRP A 56 4.97 0.50 -4.09
N GLU A 57 5.60 1.22 -3.14
CA GLU A 57 5.09 1.27 -1.76
C GLU A 57 4.92 2.70 -1.31
N ILE A 58 3.83 2.95 -0.58
CA ILE A 58 3.61 4.20 0.17
C ILE A 58 4.18 3.97 1.56
N ARG A 59 5.08 4.87 1.99
CA ARG A 59 5.75 4.76 3.28
C ARG A 59 5.20 5.83 4.22
N THR A 60 4.44 5.41 5.22
CA THR A 60 3.87 6.30 6.22
C THR A 60 4.64 6.20 7.53
N VAL A 61 5.21 7.31 7.97
CA VAL A 61 5.94 7.36 9.23
C VAL A 61 4.93 7.40 10.39
N LEU A 62 5.04 6.41 11.26
CA LEU A 62 4.25 6.29 12.48
C LEU A 62 5.19 6.38 13.68
N PRO A 63 4.69 6.65 14.90
CA PRO A 63 5.56 6.64 16.09
C PRO A 63 6.29 5.29 16.23
N GLY A 64 7.62 5.33 16.10
CA GLY A 64 8.49 4.16 16.30
C GLY A 64 8.44 3.09 15.20
N LYS A 65 7.77 3.34 14.08
CA LYS A 65 7.62 2.34 13.03
C LYS A 65 7.22 3.00 11.71
N ILE A 66 7.24 2.22 10.63
CA ILE A 66 6.82 2.68 9.31
C ILE A 66 5.77 1.72 8.78
N ALA A 67 4.61 2.27 8.40
CA ALA A 67 3.59 1.51 7.69
C ALA A 67 3.89 1.54 6.21
N ARG A 68 3.67 0.42 5.54
CA ARG A 68 3.92 0.30 4.10
C ARG A 68 2.69 -0.25 3.41
N VAL A 69 2.27 0.42 2.35
CA VAL A 69 1.16 -0.03 1.50
C VAL A 69 1.69 -0.24 0.10
N VAL A 70 1.71 -1.48 -0.35
CA VAL A 70 2.20 -1.85 -1.68
C VAL A 70 1.05 -1.72 -2.67
N PHE A 71 1.32 -1.05 -3.79
CA PHE A 71 0.32 -0.82 -4.82
C PHE A 71 0.90 -0.97 -6.22
N CYS A 72 0.02 -1.10 -7.19
CA CYS A 72 0.32 -0.97 -8.61
C CYS A 72 -0.68 -0.01 -9.24
N THR A 73 -0.42 0.39 -10.49
CA THR A 73 -1.35 1.23 -11.24
C THR A 73 -1.90 0.46 -12.42
N ARG A 74 -3.19 0.57 -12.66
CA ARG A 74 -3.89 -0.06 -13.78
C ARG A 74 -5.03 0.84 -14.23
N ASP A 75 -5.11 1.14 -15.54
CA ASP A 75 -6.22 1.88 -16.11
C ASP A 75 -6.53 3.17 -15.37
N ASP A 76 -5.50 3.96 -15.08
CA ASP A 76 -5.61 5.22 -14.36
C ASP A 76 -6.12 5.07 -12.92
N ARG A 77 -5.85 3.92 -12.31
CA ARG A 77 -6.22 3.61 -10.93
C ARG A 77 -5.01 3.16 -10.14
N ILE A 78 -5.01 3.49 -8.86
CA ILE A 78 -4.07 2.97 -7.88
C ILE A 78 -4.76 1.79 -7.20
N ILE A 79 -4.16 0.61 -7.27
CA ILE A 79 -4.73 -0.59 -6.66
C ILE A 79 -3.88 -0.99 -5.48
N LEU A 80 -4.46 -0.91 -4.28
CA LEU A 80 -3.78 -1.25 -3.02
C LEU A 80 -3.79 -2.76 -2.84
N LEU A 81 -2.58 -3.35 -2.86
CA LEU A 81 -2.42 -4.81 -2.88
C LEU A 81 -2.14 -5.42 -1.52
N HIS A 82 -1.33 -4.76 -0.70
CA HIS A 82 -0.88 -5.33 0.56
C HIS A 82 -0.43 -4.23 1.50
N GLY A 83 -0.74 -4.38 2.78
CA GLY A 83 -0.31 -3.44 3.81
C GLY A 83 0.36 -4.18 4.97
N PHE A 84 1.39 -3.59 5.52
CA PHE A 84 2.08 -4.15 6.68
C PHE A 84 2.87 -3.06 7.41
N ILE A 85 3.23 -3.34 8.67
CA ILE A 85 4.02 -2.44 9.48
C ILE A 85 5.32 -3.13 9.82
N LYS A 86 6.44 -2.42 9.62
CA LYS A 86 7.76 -2.94 9.94
C LYS A 86 8.63 -1.89 10.60
N LYS A 87 9.51 -2.37 11.49
CA LYS A 87 10.51 -1.54 12.14
C LYS A 87 11.76 -1.40 11.28
N THR A 88 11.99 -2.32 10.33
CA THR A 88 13.15 -2.29 9.44
C THR A 88 12.82 -1.55 8.16
N GLN A 89 13.86 -1.00 7.51
CA GLN A 89 13.67 -0.23 6.29
C GLN A 89 13.40 -1.08 5.05
N LYS A 90 13.81 -2.34 5.07
CA LYS A 90 13.70 -3.22 3.91
C LYS A 90 12.40 -4.00 3.92
N ALA A 91 11.64 -3.96 2.82
CA ALA A 91 10.44 -4.75 2.69
C ALA A 91 10.80 -6.24 2.61
N PRO A 92 10.19 -7.12 3.41
CA PRO A 92 10.48 -8.53 3.35
C PRO A 92 10.07 -9.14 2.02
N LYS A 93 10.85 -10.12 1.58
CA LYS A 93 10.56 -10.81 0.32
C LYS A 93 9.15 -11.41 0.28
N LYS A 94 8.67 -11.92 1.42
CA LYS A 94 7.33 -12.54 1.49
C LYS A 94 6.22 -11.51 1.23
N ASP A 95 6.38 -10.29 1.70
CA ASP A 95 5.37 -9.24 1.49
C ASP A 95 5.36 -8.79 0.03
N ILE A 96 6.53 -8.67 -0.58
CA ILE A 96 6.62 -8.34 -2.01
C ILE A 96 6.04 -9.48 -2.85
N ALA A 97 6.34 -10.72 -2.51
CA ALA A 97 5.82 -11.89 -3.24
C ALA A 97 4.29 -11.95 -3.17
N LEU A 98 3.72 -11.67 -2.00
CA LEU A 98 2.26 -11.65 -1.83
C LEU A 98 1.62 -10.55 -2.69
N ALA A 99 2.22 -9.36 -2.69
CA ALA A 99 1.73 -8.26 -3.51
C ALA A 99 1.78 -8.61 -5.00
N LYS A 100 2.87 -9.24 -5.45
CA LYS A 100 3.00 -9.69 -6.85
C LYS A 100 1.93 -10.72 -7.20
N GLN A 101 1.67 -11.65 -6.30
CA GLN A 101 0.65 -12.68 -6.51
C GLN A 101 -0.72 -12.05 -6.69
N ARG A 102 -1.06 -11.07 -5.85
CA ARG A 102 -2.32 -10.35 -5.95
C ARG A 102 -2.40 -9.53 -7.24
N MET A 103 -1.31 -8.88 -7.63
CA MET A 103 -1.26 -8.12 -8.87
C MET A 103 -1.56 -9.00 -10.10
N ARG A 104 -1.07 -10.23 -10.11
CA ARG A 104 -1.32 -11.17 -11.21
C ARG A 104 -2.78 -11.56 -11.35
N ARG A 105 -3.58 -11.36 -10.32
CA ARG A 105 -5.01 -11.68 -10.34
C ARG A 105 -5.88 -10.52 -10.83
N LEU A 106 -5.29 -9.40 -11.17
CA LEU A 106 -6.05 -8.24 -11.67
C LEU A 106 -6.51 -8.41 -13.12
#